data_dd5f761b40b5253fbce8cec626c788be
#
_entry.id   dd5f761b40b5253fbce8cec626c788be
#
_cell.length_a   1.000
_cell.length_b   1.000
_cell.length_c   1.000
_cell.angle_alpha   90.00
_cell.angle_beta   90.00
_cell.angle_gamma   90.00
#
_symmetry.space_group_name_H-M   'P 1'
#
loop_
_entity.id
_entity.type
_entity.pdbx_description
1 polymer ?
#
loop_
_entity_poly.entity_id
_entity_poly.type
_entity_poly.pdbx_seq_one_letter_code
_entity_poly.pdbx_strand_id
1 'polypeptide(L)'
;VYFKQIKNNINDFIGFDQFKKSETLSAFSLKDIYIDKDKIYVSYTEEIKDNCWNTSIIHGNINYENIIFEKLFSSKDCIITKGSNQNGGRIVNFDENHILLSVGDYRSRSLPQDKKSINGKILKINISDSNYEIVSMGHRNPQGLYFDKKNNLILVTEHGPYGGDEINLIETN
;
A
#
# COMPACT_ATOMS: atom_id res chain seq x y z
N VAL A 1 -8.80 -18.67 -23.18
CA VAL A 1 -8.23 -18.32 -21.87
C VAL A 1 -9.32 -18.53 -20.84
N TYR A 2 -9.04 -19.33 -19.83
CA TYR A 2 -9.95 -19.59 -18.72
C TYR A 2 -9.42 -18.93 -17.48
N PHE A 3 -10.29 -18.36 -16.63
CA PHE A 3 -9.96 -17.94 -15.29
C PHE A 3 -10.80 -18.69 -14.27
N LYS A 4 -10.26 -18.92 -13.09
CA LYS A 4 -10.95 -19.47 -11.93
C LYS A 4 -10.81 -18.48 -10.79
N GLN A 5 -11.91 -18.08 -10.20
CA GLN A 5 -11.87 -17.25 -9.00
C GLN A 5 -11.44 -18.10 -7.81
N ILE A 6 -10.41 -17.66 -7.10
CA ILE A 6 -9.97 -18.28 -5.85
C ILE A 6 -10.97 -17.87 -4.75
N LYS A 7 -11.46 -18.83 -3.99
CA LYS A 7 -12.28 -18.55 -2.80
C LYS A 7 -11.44 -17.75 -1.79
N ASN A 8 -12.01 -16.71 -1.24
CA ASN A 8 -11.31 -15.87 -0.25
C ASN A 8 -12.32 -15.02 0.53
N ASN A 9 -11.83 -14.42 1.63
CA ASN A 9 -12.60 -13.54 2.49
C ASN A 9 -12.23 -12.05 2.30
N ILE A 10 -11.74 -11.65 1.14
CA ILE A 10 -11.31 -10.25 0.89
C ILE A 10 -12.45 -9.23 1.11
N ASN A 11 -13.69 -9.67 0.93
CA ASN A 11 -14.87 -8.84 1.16
C ASN A 11 -15.10 -8.47 2.63
N ASP A 12 -14.43 -9.14 3.58
CA ASP A 12 -14.46 -8.75 5.00
C ASP A 12 -13.67 -7.46 5.23
N PHE A 13 -12.75 -7.13 4.31
CA PHE A 13 -11.87 -5.95 4.38
C PHE A 13 -12.28 -4.84 3.41
N ILE A 14 -12.71 -5.21 2.21
CA ILE A 14 -13.13 -4.28 1.16
C ILE A 14 -14.41 -4.80 0.49
N GLY A 15 -15.53 -4.67 1.18
CA GLY A 15 -16.81 -5.22 0.74
C GLY A 15 -17.66 -4.22 -0.06
N PHE A 16 -18.77 -4.78 -0.56
CA PHE A 16 -19.71 -4.02 -1.39
C PHE A 16 -20.40 -2.88 -0.63
N ASP A 17 -20.55 -3.00 0.68
CA ASP A 17 -21.19 -1.95 1.50
C ASP A 17 -20.31 -0.73 1.67
N GLN A 18 -18.96 -0.92 1.77
CA GLN A 18 -18.01 0.19 1.75
C GLN A 18 -18.04 0.89 0.39
N PHE A 19 -18.14 0.11 -0.70
CA PHE A 19 -18.23 0.63 -2.06
C PHE A 19 -19.48 1.49 -2.27
N LYS A 20 -20.63 1.08 -1.74
CA LYS A 20 -21.90 1.84 -1.84
C LYS A 20 -21.90 3.16 -1.08
N LYS A 21 -21.17 3.23 0.03
CA LYS A 21 -21.10 4.44 0.86
C LYS A 21 -20.22 5.54 0.24
N SER A 22 -19.35 5.19 -0.68
CA SER A 22 -18.44 6.14 -1.30
C SER A 22 -19.07 6.79 -2.52
N GLU A 23 -19.24 8.11 -2.50
CA GLU A 23 -19.59 8.90 -3.68
C GLU A 23 -18.48 8.91 -4.74
N THR A 24 -17.28 8.45 -4.38
CA THR A 24 -16.09 8.37 -5.24
C THR A 24 -15.61 6.94 -5.36
N LEU A 25 -15.99 6.30 -6.45
CA LEU A 25 -15.66 4.91 -6.79
C LEU A 25 -14.16 4.56 -6.77
N SER A 26 -13.30 5.57 -6.84
CA SER A 26 -11.83 5.38 -6.83
C SER A 26 -11.23 5.28 -5.42
N ALA A 27 -12.01 5.49 -4.35
CA ALA A 27 -11.51 5.42 -2.98
C ALA A 27 -11.13 4.00 -2.58
N PHE A 28 -11.98 3.04 -2.91
CA PHE A 28 -11.81 1.64 -2.57
C PHE A 28 -11.18 0.88 -3.72
N SER A 29 -10.03 0.31 -3.51
CA SER A 29 -9.43 -0.59 -4.51
C SER A 29 -8.30 -1.40 -3.90
N LEU A 30 -8.13 -2.58 -4.45
CA LEU A 30 -6.89 -3.32 -4.35
C LEU A 30 -5.82 -2.56 -5.12
N LYS A 31 -4.61 -2.47 -4.57
CA LYS A 31 -3.50 -1.71 -5.17
C LYS A 31 -2.44 -2.62 -5.74
N ASP A 32 -2.02 -3.60 -4.97
CA ASP A 32 -0.95 -4.50 -5.35
C ASP A 32 -1.14 -5.88 -4.73
N ILE A 33 -0.52 -6.85 -5.36
CA ILE A 33 -0.38 -8.22 -4.87
C ILE A 33 1.10 -8.58 -4.90
N TYR A 34 1.61 -9.04 -3.77
CA TYR A 34 2.98 -9.52 -3.65
C TYR A 34 2.98 -10.92 -3.05
N ILE A 35 3.81 -11.81 -3.58
CA ILE A 35 3.97 -13.19 -3.10
C ILE A 35 5.43 -13.41 -2.72
N ASP A 36 5.64 -13.87 -1.50
CA ASP A 36 6.93 -14.36 -1.02
C ASP A 36 6.77 -15.76 -0.45
N LYS A 37 7.43 -16.73 -1.07
CA LYS A 37 7.33 -18.16 -0.74
C LYS A 37 5.86 -18.63 -0.75
N ASP A 38 5.32 -18.93 0.40
CA ASP A 38 3.94 -19.40 0.63
C ASP A 38 3.00 -18.32 1.16
N LYS A 39 3.48 -17.08 1.28
CA LYS A 39 2.70 -15.91 1.74
C LYS A 39 2.26 -15.05 0.59
N ILE A 40 1.03 -14.57 0.67
CA ILE A 40 0.46 -13.56 -0.21
C ILE A 40 0.14 -12.32 0.62
N TYR A 41 0.53 -11.17 0.11
CA TYR A 41 0.27 -9.84 0.66
C TYR A 41 -0.55 -9.05 -0.34
N VAL A 42 -1.56 -8.37 0.12
CA VAL A 42 -2.41 -7.50 -0.72
C VAL A 42 -2.55 -6.16 -0.06
N SER A 43 -2.15 -5.11 -0.76
CA SER A 43 -2.41 -3.74 -0.33
C SER A 43 -3.73 -3.24 -0.89
N TYR A 44 -4.42 -2.44 -0.12
CA TYR A 44 -5.73 -1.90 -0.47
C TYR A 44 -5.98 -0.56 0.24
N THR A 45 -7.00 0.15 -0.20
CA THR A 45 -7.48 1.32 0.54
C THR A 45 -8.52 0.86 1.56
N GLU A 46 -8.21 1.00 2.84
CA GLU A 46 -9.08 0.67 3.96
C GLU A 46 -9.91 1.89 4.37
N GLU A 47 -11.20 1.69 4.62
CA GLU A 47 -11.98 2.62 5.43
C GLU A 47 -11.68 2.34 6.91
N ILE A 48 -10.79 3.14 7.51
CA ILE A 48 -10.33 2.96 8.89
C ILE A 48 -11.45 3.29 9.89
N LYS A 49 -12.25 4.28 9.54
CA LYS A 49 -13.49 4.69 10.22
C LYS A 49 -14.35 5.46 9.23
N ASP A 50 -15.57 5.78 9.57
CA ASP A 50 -16.52 6.45 8.71
C ASP A 50 -15.92 7.67 7.99
N ASN A 51 -15.94 7.63 6.65
CA ASN A 51 -15.38 8.66 5.76
C ASN A 51 -13.88 8.93 5.95
N CYS A 52 -13.11 7.94 6.38
CA CYS A 52 -11.69 8.04 6.65
C CYS A 52 -10.94 6.86 6.05
N TRP A 53 -10.09 7.12 5.10
CA TRP A 53 -9.37 6.09 4.34
C TRP A 53 -7.86 6.22 4.45
N ASN A 54 -7.15 5.11 4.34
CA ASN A 54 -5.72 5.08 4.06
C ASN A 54 -5.28 3.72 3.52
N THR A 55 -4.01 3.61 3.13
CA THR A 55 -3.43 2.36 2.62
C THR A 55 -3.19 1.37 3.77
N SER A 56 -3.61 0.13 3.56
CA SER A 56 -3.47 -0.98 4.49
C SER A 56 -3.03 -2.25 3.77
N ILE A 57 -2.62 -3.27 4.51
CA ILE A 57 -2.18 -4.57 3.98
C ILE A 57 -2.91 -5.68 4.70
N ILE A 58 -3.41 -6.65 3.93
CA ILE A 58 -3.82 -7.97 4.40
C ILE A 58 -2.84 -9.02 3.88
N HIS A 59 -2.72 -10.13 4.59
CA HIS A 59 -1.88 -11.24 4.20
C HIS A 59 -2.56 -12.59 4.47
N GLY A 60 -2.02 -13.64 3.86
CA GLY A 60 -2.51 -15.00 4.07
C GLY A 60 -1.50 -16.02 3.55
N ASN A 61 -1.80 -17.30 3.73
CA ASN A 61 -1.06 -18.36 3.06
C ASN A 61 -1.62 -18.53 1.65
N ILE A 62 -0.72 -18.59 0.65
CA ILE A 62 -1.17 -18.79 -0.72
C ILE A 62 -1.70 -20.22 -0.88
N ASN A 63 -2.94 -20.31 -1.39
CA ASN A 63 -3.57 -21.54 -1.80
C ASN A 63 -4.46 -21.20 -3.00
N TYR A 64 -4.23 -21.85 -4.13
CA TYR A 64 -4.96 -21.54 -5.36
C TYR A 64 -6.44 -22.01 -5.38
N GLU A 65 -6.92 -22.59 -4.27
CA GLU A 65 -8.32 -22.95 -4.11
C GLU A 65 -9.04 -22.05 -3.09
N ASN A 66 -8.38 -21.74 -1.97
CA ASN A 66 -8.95 -20.93 -0.90
C ASN A 66 -7.86 -20.16 -0.15
N ILE A 67 -8.00 -18.84 -0.05
CA ILE A 67 -7.09 -17.97 0.71
C ILE A 67 -7.88 -17.30 1.82
N ILE A 68 -7.41 -17.44 3.05
CA ILE A 68 -7.94 -16.72 4.21
C ILE A 68 -6.96 -15.58 4.52
N PHE A 69 -7.45 -14.37 4.39
CA PHE A 69 -6.68 -13.16 4.70
C PHE A 69 -6.90 -12.73 6.16
N GLU A 70 -5.85 -12.21 6.73
CA GLU A 70 -5.82 -11.52 8.02
C GLU A 70 -5.19 -10.14 7.83
N LYS A 71 -5.50 -9.21 8.74
CA LYS A 71 -4.91 -7.86 8.67
C LYS A 71 -3.46 -7.90 9.14
N LEU A 72 -2.55 -7.44 8.29
CA LEU A 72 -1.15 -7.26 8.65
C LEU A 72 -0.89 -5.83 9.12
N PHE A 73 -1.32 -4.84 8.35
CA PHE A 73 -1.01 -3.44 8.63
C PHE A 73 -2.23 -2.56 8.37
N SER A 74 -2.48 -1.63 9.26
CA SER A 74 -3.48 -0.58 9.11
C SER A 74 -2.93 0.74 9.60
N SER A 75 -3.08 1.78 8.79
CA SER A 75 -2.71 3.13 9.17
C SER A 75 -3.58 3.64 10.31
N LYS A 76 -3.00 4.46 11.19
CA LYS A 76 -3.75 5.27 12.15
C LYS A 76 -4.13 6.64 11.59
N ASP A 77 -3.50 7.05 10.49
CA ASP A 77 -3.76 8.32 9.82
C ASP A 77 -5.09 8.27 9.09
N CYS A 78 -5.82 9.36 9.15
CA CYS A 78 -7.13 9.50 8.57
C CYS A 78 -7.11 10.52 7.44
N ILE A 79 -7.46 10.08 6.25
CA ILE A 79 -7.59 10.95 5.08
C ILE A 79 -9.06 11.12 4.75
N ILE A 80 -9.55 12.33 4.90
CA ILE A 80 -10.91 12.74 4.54
C ILE A 80 -10.83 13.53 3.23
N THR A 81 -10.66 12.84 2.10
CA THR A 81 -10.64 13.53 0.80
C THR A 81 -11.68 12.95 -0.13
N LYS A 82 -12.41 13.85 -0.79
CA LYS A 82 -13.26 13.48 -1.93
C LYS A 82 -12.34 13.16 -3.13
N GLY A 83 -12.03 11.93 -3.34
CA GLY A 83 -11.23 11.47 -4.47
C GLY A 83 -9.83 11.01 -4.07
N SER A 84 -9.69 9.73 -3.92
CA SER A 84 -8.50 9.05 -3.44
C SER A 84 -7.60 8.56 -4.59
N ASN A 85 -7.28 9.43 -5.52
CA ASN A 85 -6.18 9.17 -6.44
C ASN A 85 -4.86 9.42 -5.70
N GLN A 86 -3.75 8.87 -6.18
CA GLN A 86 -2.42 9.08 -5.59
C GLN A 86 -2.23 8.32 -4.26
N ASN A 87 -2.57 7.03 -4.29
CA ASN A 87 -2.54 6.17 -3.11
C ASN A 87 -1.20 5.43 -2.95
N GLY A 88 -0.40 5.26 -4.03
CA GLY A 88 0.72 4.33 -4.02
C GLY A 88 0.23 2.88 -3.89
N GLY A 89 0.74 2.15 -2.93
CA GLY A 89 0.29 0.82 -2.55
C GLY A 89 1.19 -0.33 -3.01
N ARG A 90 2.37 -0.07 -3.60
CA ARG A 90 3.29 -1.13 -4.02
C ARG A 90 3.94 -1.80 -2.83
N ILE A 91 4.06 -3.13 -2.92
CA ILE A 91 4.70 -3.98 -1.91
C ILE A 91 5.89 -4.69 -2.54
N VAL A 92 7.04 -4.67 -1.86
CA VAL A 92 8.18 -5.53 -2.20
C VAL A 92 8.82 -6.08 -0.93
N ASN A 93 9.49 -7.23 -1.04
CA ASN A 93 10.29 -7.77 0.05
C ASN A 93 11.52 -6.88 0.30
N PHE A 94 11.85 -6.67 1.55
CA PHE A 94 13.09 -6.04 1.98
C PHE A 94 14.07 -7.08 2.54
N ASP A 95 13.63 -7.82 3.55
CA ASP A 95 14.39 -8.92 4.16
C ASP A 95 13.43 -10.02 4.67
N GLU A 96 13.94 -10.94 5.48
CA GLU A 96 13.15 -12.07 5.99
C GLU A 96 11.99 -11.64 6.92
N ASN A 97 12.11 -10.45 7.54
CA ASN A 97 11.17 -9.95 8.54
C ASN A 97 10.42 -8.69 8.10
N HIS A 98 10.79 -8.10 6.96
CA HIS A 98 10.25 -6.81 6.55
C HIS A 98 9.84 -6.77 5.08
N ILE A 99 8.79 -6.03 4.83
CA ILE A 99 8.36 -5.61 3.50
C ILE A 99 8.41 -4.08 3.38
N LEU A 100 8.60 -3.59 2.17
CA LEU A 100 8.42 -2.18 1.86
C LEU A 100 7.01 -1.94 1.33
N LEU A 101 6.41 -0.82 1.74
CA LEU A 101 5.13 -0.33 1.24
C LEU A 101 5.28 1.11 0.76
N SER A 102 4.87 1.39 -0.46
CA SER A 102 4.73 2.76 -0.92
C SER A 102 3.34 3.32 -0.54
N VAL A 103 3.29 4.51 0.01
CA VAL A 103 2.03 5.21 0.34
C VAL A 103 2.03 6.57 -0.34
N GLY A 104 0.99 6.87 -1.09
CA GLY A 104 0.84 8.15 -1.77
C GLY A 104 0.32 9.27 -0.86
N ASP A 105 0.27 10.49 -1.38
CA ASP A 105 -0.13 11.68 -0.63
C ASP A 105 -1.65 11.85 -0.50
N TYR A 106 -2.44 11.05 -1.21
CA TYR A 106 -3.91 11.13 -1.25
C TYR A 106 -4.41 12.55 -1.58
N ARG A 107 -3.66 13.31 -2.40
CA ARG A 107 -3.86 14.73 -2.72
C ARG A 107 -3.72 15.69 -1.54
N SER A 108 -3.21 15.23 -0.41
CA SER A 108 -2.96 16.03 0.79
C SER A 108 -1.51 16.50 0.81
N ARG A 109 -1.19 17.50 0.00
CA ARG A 109 0.17 17.95 -0.35
C ARG A 109 1.09 18.30 0.82
N SER A 110 0.55 18.55 2.01
CA SER A 110 1.34 18.82 3.22
C SER A 110 1.86 17.56 3.89
N LEU A 111 1.16 16.43 3.74
CA LEU A 111 1.48 15.18 4.45
C LEU A 111 2.80 14.54 4.02
N PRO A 112 3.24 14.60 2.75
CA PRO A 112 4.54 14.07 2.35
C PRO A 112 5.72 14.61 3.17
N GLN A 113 5.64 15.84 3.67
CA GLN A 113 6.66 16.46 4.49
C GLN A 113 6.43 16.33 6.01
N ASP A 114 5.28 15.84 6.42
CA ASP A 114 4.98 15.58 7.83
C ASP A 114 5.59 14.24 8.27
N LYS A 115 6.57 14.28 9.18
CA LYS A 115 7.24 13.09 9.73
C LYS A 115 6.34 12.20 10.58
N LYS A 116 5.15 12.68 10.97
CA LYS A 116 4.19 11.90 11.75
C LYS A 116 3.19 11.16 10.90
N SER A 117 3.05 11.55 9.62
CA SER A 117 2.14 10.90 8.67
C SER A 117 2.84 9.81 7.88
N ILE A 118 2.11 8.75 7.55
CA ILE A 118 2.56 7.73 6.60
C ILE A 118 2.36 8.14 5.15
N ASN A 119 1.61 9.20 4.89
CA ASN A 119 1.26 9.62 3.53
C ASN A 119 2.42 10.29 2.81
N GLY A 120 2.65 9.90 1.56
CA GLY A 120 3.79 10.33 0.78
C GLY A 120 5.12 9.75 1.29
N LYS A 121 5.12 8.48 1.67
CA LYS A 121 6.26 7.77 2.28
C LYS A 121 6.52 6.43 1.61
N ILE A 122 7.76 5.96 1.76
CA ILE A 122 8.11 4.55 1.67
C ILE A 122 8.30 4.05 3.10
N LEU A 123 7.52 3.05 3.47
CA LEU A 123 7.53 2.42 4.79
C LEU A 123 8.25 1.08 4.71
N LYS A 124 9.02 0.76 5.75
CA LYS A 124 9.51 -0.59 6.02
C LYS A 124 8.71 -1.15 7.19
N ILE A 125 7.97 -2.21 6.95
CA ILE A 125 7.00 -2.78 7.88
C ILE A 125 7.49 -4.16 8.33
N ASN A 126 7.54 -4.38 9.64
CA ASN A 126 7.83 -5.69 10.20
C ASN A 126 6.58 -6.59 10.08
N ILE A 127 6.75 -7.79 9.49
CA ILE A 127 5.64 -8.72 9.21
C ILE A 127 5.13 -9.48 10.44
N SER A 128 5.83 -9.43 11.58
CA SER A 128 5.44 -10.15 12.79
C SER A 128 4.64 -9.30 13.78
N ASP A 129 4.95 -8.00 13.88
CA ASP A 129 4.35 -7.11 14.88
C ASP A 129 3.71 -5.85 14.27
N SER A 130 3.80 -5.70 12.94
CA SER A 130 3.25 -4.57 12.17
C SER A 130 3.87 -3.20 12.52
N ASN A 131 4.97 -3.18 13.28
CA ASN A 131 5.72 -1.96 13.50
C ASN A 131 6.35 -1.48 12.19
N TYR A 132 6.47 -0.19 12.01
CA TYR A 132 7.04 0.38 10.81
C TYR A 132 8.01 1.52 11.09
N GLU A 133 8.91 1.74 10.13
CA GLU A 133 9.76 2.92 10.05
C GLU A 133 9.58 3.61 8.69
N ILE A 134 9.78 4.92 8.66
CA ILE A 134 9.78 5.72 7.43
C ILE A 134 11.17 5.66 6.83
N VAL A 135 11.29 5.02 5.67
CA VAL A 135 12.56 4.91 4.92
C VAL A 135 12.78 6.15 4.06
N SER A 136 11.72 6.67 3.45
CA SER A 136 11.78 7.87 2.62
C SER A 136 10.48 8.65 2.70
N MET A 137 10.57 9.97 2.48
CA MET A 137 9.43 10.88 2.55
C MET A 137 9.46 11.90 1.41
N GLY A 138 8.36 12.60 1.18
CA GLY A 138 8.24 13.61 0.13
C GLY A 138 7.59 13.09 -1.16
N HIS A 139 7.13 11.82 -1.17
CA HIS A 139 6.52 11.19 -2.33
C HIS A 139 5.08 11.68 -2.57
N ARG A 140 4.72 11.78 -3.86
CA ARG A 140 3.36 12.15 -4.26
C ARG A 140 2.50 10.92 -4.56
N ASN A 141 2.90 10.14 -5.55
CA ASN A 141 2.16 8.96 -6.00
C ASN A 141 3.12 7.88 -6.49
N PRO A 142 3.82 7.21 -5.59
CA PRO A 142 4.79 6.17 -5.92
C PRO A 142 4.07 4.91 -6.42
N GLN A 143 4.17 4.64 -7.72
CA GLN A 143 3.46 3.56 -8.43
C GLN A 143 4.35 2.36 -8.75
N GLY A 144 5.66 2.55 -8.81
CA GLY A 144 6.65 1.49 -8.93
C GLY A 144 7.56 1.47 -7.71
N LEU A 145 7.90 0.27 -7.25
CA LEU A 145 8.80 0.07 -6.13
C LEU A 145 9.65 -1.17 -6.40
N TYR A 146 10.96 -1.06 -6.22
CA TYR A 146 11.90 -2.17 -6.36
C TYR A 146 13.01 -2.05 -5.34
N PHE A 147 13.38 -3.14 -4.70
CA PHE A 147 14.53 -3.21 -3.81
C PHE A 147 15.65 -4.02 -4.48
N ASP A 148 16.75 -3.34 -4.80
CA ASP A 148 17.99 -3.98 -5.23
C ASP A 148 18.77 -4.45 -4.00
N LYS A 149 18.52 -5.69 -3.62
CA LYS A 149 19.16 -6.32 -2.46
C LYS A 149 20.68 -6.38 -2.57
N LYS A 150 21.22 -6.50 -3.80
CA LYS A 150 22.67 -6.61 -4.03
C LYS A 150 23.38 -5.30 -3.72
N ASN A 151 22.79 -4.18 -4.11
CA ASN A 151 23.38 -2.86 -3.96
C ASN A 151 22.80 -2.10 -2.77
N ASN A 152 21.82 -2.68 -2.05
CA ASN A 152 21.11 -2.07 -0.93
C ASN A 152 20.44 -0.72 -1.30
N LEU A 153 19.77 -0.71 -2.45
CA LEU A 153 19.15 0.48 -3.02
C LEU A 153 17.65 0.25 -3.27
N ILE A 154 16.84 1.26 -3.04
CA ILE A 154 15.42 1.24 -3.40
C ILE A 154 15.22 2.17 -4.59
N LEU A 155 14.56 1.64 -5.63
CA LEU A 155 14.14 2.42 -6.80
C LEU A 155 12.62 2.63 -6.71
N VAL A 156 12.21 3.87 -6.94
CA VAL A 156 10.81 4.29 -6.92
C VAL A 156 10.49 5.02 -8.21
N THR A 157 9.40 4.64 -8.88
CA THR A 157 8.81 5.48 -9.93
C THR A 157 7.55 6.12 -9.40
N GLU A 158 7.37 7.41 -9.67
CA GLU A 158 6.20 8.11 -9.21
C GLU A 158 5.66 9.15 -10.21
N HIS A 159 4.35 9.35 -10.16
CA HIS A 159 3.71 10.41 -10.91
C HIS A 159 3.87 11.75 -10.20
N GLY A 160 4.62 12.62 -10.85
CA GLY A 160 4.77 14.01 -10.45
C GLY A 160 3.61 14.91 -10.90
N PRO A 161 3.60 16.17 -10.48
CA PRO A 161 2.64 17.14 -10.97
C PRO A 161 3.03 17.66 -12.37
N TYR A 162 2.04 17.81 -13.26
CA TYR A 162 2.20 18.48 -14.56
C TYR A 162 3.34 17.94 -15.44
N GLY A 163 3.50 16.60 -15.50
CA GLY A 163 4.55 15.95 -16.30
C GLY A 163 5.91 15.84 -15.60
N GLY A 164 5.96 16.07 -14.30
CA GLY A 164 7.16 15.86 -13.47
C GLY A 164 7.25 14.43 -12.93
N ASP A 165 7.02 13.42 -13.80
CA ASP A 165 7.19 12.01 -13.40
C ASP A 165 8.67 11.73 -13.15
N GLU A 166 8.97 10.92 -12.13
CA GLU A 166 10.31 10.75 -11.58
C GLU A 166 10.68 9.29 -11.44
N ILE A 167 12.00 9.04 -11.51
CA ILE A 167 12.61 7.80 -11.02
C ILE A 167 13.55 8.21 -9.90
N ASN A 168 13.23 7.78 -8.68
CA ASN A 168 13.95 8.14 -7.48
C ASN A 168 14.80 6.97 -6.98
N LEU A 169 16.03 7.27 -6.57
CA LEU A 169 16.92 6.36 -5.88
C LEU A 169 16.96 6.71 -4.39
N ILE A 170 16.74 5.70 -3.54
CA ILE A 170 16.82 5.83 -2.09
C ILE A 170 17.93 4.91 -1.61
N GLU A 171 18.93 5.48 -0.95
CA GLU A 171 19.99 4.73 -0.30
C GLU A 171 19.51 4.30 1.10
N THR A 172 19.61 3.00 1.37
CA THR A 172 19.31 2.47 2.71
C THR A 172 20.62 2.39 3.48
N ASN A 173 20.82 3.24 4.46
CA ASN A 173 21.98 3.25 5.35
C ASN A 173 21.93 2.10 6.35
#